data_1135d12f8fbb77a0b300b8f8dd0c7e50
#
_entry.id   1135d12f8fbb77a0b300b8f8dd0c7e50
#
_cell.length_a   1.000
_cell.length_b   1.000
_cell.length_c   1.000
_cell.angle_alpha   90.00
_cell.angle_beta   90.00
_cell.angle_gamma   90.00
#
_symmetry.space_group_name_H-M   'P 1'
#
loop_
_entity.id
_entity.type
_entity.pdbx_description
1 polymer ?
#
loop_
_entity_poly.entity_id
_entity_poly.type
_entity_poly.pdbx_seq_one_letter_code
_entity_poly.pdbx_strand_id
1 'polypeptide(L)'
;MFNISHKLTSKLPFQIRYIQQCPPPKYDTGCTYCNPPSEMEENLKSPPESIRNTIPPLNRLIFHRSGNKDHDNWPKKVEVFDIMRNISKFGRGNGNMICMSSLSPINEMTTNDQQNVDFAIYPDAQTISINGNDSTELEKLFKIINSNDSNNSISLSKHFRASKIDKTIVLICGHTQRDIRCGVLGKIIHKEFEEVLKRENLENDVELGYISHVGGHVYAGNLVILKPNGKMFWYGMVRPHHVQGLVDQSIKSDDLIEELSRQ
;
A
#
# COMPACT_ATOMS: atom_id res chain seq x y z
N MET A 1 -6.37 -51.36 -21.57
CA MET A 1 -6.64 -50.63 -20.34
C MET A 1 -5.45 -49.73 -20.05
N PHE A 2 -5.52 -48.47 -20.42
CA PHE A 2 -4.45 -47.52 -20.15
C PHE A 2 -4.87 -46.64 -18.95
N ASN A 3 -4.16 -46.80 -17.84
CA ASN A 3 -4.33 -45.99 -16.65
C ASN A 3 -3.57 -44.66 -16.83
N ILE A 4 -4.31 -43.55 -17.06
CA ILE A 4 -3.75 -42.22 -17.06
C ILE A 4 -3.79 -41.72 -15.61
N SER A 5 -2.65 -41.79 -14.96
CA SER A 5 -2.43 -41.20 -13.65
C SER A 5 -2.32 -39.68 -13.81
N HIS A 6 -3.38 -38.93 -13.47
CA HIS A 6 -3.32 -37.47 -13.32
C HIS A 6 -2.50 -37.13 -12.06
N LYS A 7 -1.22 -36.78 -12.24
CA LYS A 7 -0.45 -36.11 -11.19
C LYS A 7 -1.06 -34.72 -10.98
N LEU A 8 -1.83 -34.57 -9.89
CA LEU A 8 -2.12 -33.26 -9.32
C LEU A 8 -0.79 -32.65 -8.86
N THR A 9 -0.29 -31.67 -9.59
CA THR A 9 0.76 -30.78 -9.10
C THR A 9 0.13 -29.85 -8.07
N SER A 10 0.22 -30.19 -6.80
CA SER A 10 -0.06 -29.29 -5.70
C SER A 10 0.89 -28.11 -5.83
N LYS A 11 0.36 -26.93 -6.17
CA LYS A 11 1.11 -25.68 -6.03
C LYS A 11 1.48 -25.54 -4.57
N LEU A 12 2.74 -25.70 -4.24
CA LEU A 12 3.27 -25.42 -2.90
C LEU A 12 2.89 -23.96 -2.54
N PRO A 13 2.36 -23.71 -1.33
CA PRO A 13 2.11 -22.37 -0.90
C PRO A 13 3.42 -21.57 -0.95
N PHE A 14 3.41 -20.40 -1.56
CA PHE A 14 4.56 -19.50 -1.61
C PHE A 14 5.02 -19.23 -0.18
N GLN A 15 6.14 -19.82 0.22
CA GLN A 15 6.74 -19.54 1.51
C GLN A 15 7.37 -18.15 1.45
N ILE A 16 6.91 -17.24 2.31
CA ILE A 16 7.59 -15.96 2.53
C ILE A 16 8.90 -16.28 3.22
N ARG A 17 10.02 -15.87 2.62
CA ARG A 17 11.32 -15.94 3.26
C ARG A 17 11.48 -14.73 4.18
N TYR A 18 12.05 -14.95 5.34
CA TYR A 18 12.26 -13.92 6.36
C TYR A 18 13.74 -13.57 6.43
N ILE A 19 14.04 -12.28 6.42
CA ILE A 19 15.38 -11.73 6.60
C ILE A 19 15.37 -10.93 7.88
N GLN A 20 16.28 -11.25 8.81
CA GLN A 20 16.30 -10.69 10.15
C GLN A 20 16.51 -9.17 10.15
N GLN A 21 17.53 -8.71 9.43
CA GLN A 21 17.92 -7.30 9.38
C GLN A 21 17.88 -6.78 7.94
N CYS A 22 17.56 -5.50 7.82
CA CYS A 22 17.62 -4.80 6.54
C CYS A 22 19.07 -4.73 6.06
N PRO A 23 19.40 -5.20 4.85
CA PRO A 23 20.73 -5.06 4.30
C PRO A 23 21.16 -3.59 4.23
N PRO A 24 22.44 -3.28 4.53
CA PRO A 24 22.93 -1.92 4.41
C PRO A 24 22.91 -1.44 2.95
N PRO A 25 22.82 -0.11 2.72
CA PRO A 25 22.83 0.44 1.38
C PRO A 25 24.19 0.15 0.70
N LYS A 26 24.13 -0.16 -0.60
CA LYS A 26 25.30 -0.47 -1.44
C LYS A 26 25.96 0.77 -2.02
N TYR A 27 25.23 1.87 -2.08
CA TYR A 27 25.65 3.15 -2.66
C TYR A 27 24.90 4.31 -1.99
N ASP A 28 25.47 5.51 -2.13
CA ASP A 28 24.81 6.74 -1.73
C ASP A 28 24.13 7.40 -2.94
N THR A 29 22.84 7.74 -2.80
CA THR A 29 22.08 8.48 -3.80
C THR A 29 22.17 10.00 -3.62
N GLY A 30 22.76 10.45 -2.51
CA GLY A 30 22.70 11.82 -2.02
C GLY A 30 21.50 12.08 -1.09
N CYS A 31 20.62 11.08 -0.94
CA CYS A 31 19.53 11.10 0.04
C CYS A 31 19.53 9.87 0.97
N THR A 32 20.39 8.89 0.70
CA THR A 32 20.48 7.62 1.46
C THR A 32 20.64 7.85 2.97
N TYR A 33 21.37 8.88 3.36
CA TYR A 33 21.61 9.23 4.77
C TYR A 33 20.93 10.53 5.19
N CYS A 34 19.90 10.97 4.45
CA CYS A 34 19.09 12.12 4.84
C CYS A 34 18.35 11.81 6.15
N ASN A 35 18.48 12.71 7.10
CA ASN A 35 17.78 12.65 8.37
C ASN A 35 16.63 13.67 8.42
N PRO A 36 15.59 13.43 9.20
CA PRO A 36 14.62 14.46 9.51
C PRO A 36 15.30 15.60 10.29
N PRO A 37 14.69 16.81 10.36
CA PRO A 37 15.18 17.90 11.21
C PRO A 37 15.43 17.44 12.65
N SER A 38 16.50 17.93 13.30
CA SER A 38 16.91 17.50 14.65
C SER A 38 15.80 17.62 15.70
N GLU A 39 14.99 18.67 15.62
CA GLU A 39 13.83 18.89 16.49
C GLU A 39 12.78 17.77 16.38
N MET A 40 12.74 17.09 15.25
CA MET A 40 11.84 15.96 15.03
C MET A 40 12.48 14.65 15.50
N GLU A 41 13.78 14.49 15.41
CA GLU A 41 14.47 13.29 15.90
C GLU A 41 14.22 13.07 17.40
N GLU A 42 14.18 14.13 18.18
CA GLU A 42 13.84 14.08 19.61
C GLU A 42 12.42 13.55 19.87
N ASN A 43 11.50 13.78 18.92
CA ASN A 43 10.11 13.33 18.99
C ASN A 43 9.90 11.92 18.39
N LEU A 44 10.89 11.37 17.71
CA LEU A 44 10.86 9.99 17.24
C LEU A 44 11.29 9.10 18.40
N LYS A 45 10.35 8.33 18.94
CA LYS A 45 10.65 7.38 20.02
C LYS A 45 11.75 6.43 19.57
N SER A 46 12.61 6.06 20.50
CA SER A 46 13.49 4.91 20.33
C SER A 46 12.68 3.70 19.91
N PRO A 47 13.14 2.92 18.91
CA PRO A 47 12.40 1.75 18.49
C PRO A 47 12.17 0.82 19.68
N PRO A 48 10.96 0.27 19.84
CA PRO A 48 10.75 -0.85 20.74
C PRO A 48 11.58 -2.05 20.24
N GLU A 49 11.82 -3.02 21.08
CA GLU A 49 12.53 -4.26 20.70
C GLU A 49 11.90 -4.94 19.47
N SER A 50 10.61 -4.81 19.29
CA SER A 50 9.88 -5.31 18.12
C SER A 50 8.66 -4.46 17.81
N ILE A 51 8.43 -4.22 16.54
CA ILE A 51 7.21 -3.57 16.03
C ILE A 51 6.23 -4.58 15.40
N ARG A 52 6.51 -5.87 15.52
CA ARG A 52 5.67 -6.94 14.99
C ARG A 52 4.25 -6.90 15.60
N ASN A 53 3.27 -7.36 14.83
CA ASN A 53 1.86 -7.41 15.23
C ASN A 53 1.27 -6.05 15.62
N THR A 54 1.80 -4.96 15.06
CA THR A 54 1.31 -3.60 15.34
C THR A 54 0.39 -3.03 14.26
N ILE A 55 0.13 -3.78 13.20
CA ILE A 55 -0.96 -3.46 12.27
C ILE A 55 -2.29 -3.86 12.92
N PRO A 56 -3.36 -3.06 12.74
CA PRO A 56 -4.68 -3.50 13.16
C PRO A 56 -5.11 -4.74 12.36
N PRO A 57 -5.99 -5.59 12.92
CA PRO A 57 -6.55 -6.72 12.17
C PRO A 57 -7.08 -6.24 10.83
N LEU A 58 -6.56 -6.82 9.76
CA LEU A 58 -6.80 -6.35 8.40
C LEU A 58 -7.25 -7.49 7.50
N ASN A 59 -8.49 -7.42 7.01
CA ASN A 59 -9.00 -8.32 5.99
C ASN A 59 -8.65 -7.79 4.59
N ARG A 60 -8.88 -6.49 4.35
CA ARG A 60 -8.56 -5.83 3.09
C ARG A 60 -8.05 -4.42 3.28
N LEU A 61 -7.05 -4.06 2.50
CA LEU A 61 -6.66 -2.68 2.25
C LEU A 61 -7.35 -2.22 0.97
N ILE A 62 -8.16 -1.18 1.09
CA ILE A 62 -8.88 -0.57 -0.02
C ILE A 62 -8.45 0.89 -0.09
N PHE A 63 -7.92 1.32 -1.22
CA PHE A 63 -7.51 2.71 -1.34
C PHE A 63 -7.96 3.35 -2.65
N HIS A 64 -8.45 4.56 -2.52
CA HIS A 64 -8.80 5.42 -3.65
C HIS A 64 -7.53 5.95 -4.33
N ARG A 65 -7.46 5.80 -5.65
CA ARG A 65 -6.41 6.37 -6.50
C ARG A 65 -6.82 7.79 -6.89
N SER A 66 -6.59 8.74 -5.99
CA SER A 66 -7.14 10.10 -6.11
C SER A 66 -6.41 10.99 -7.10
N GLY A 67 -5.16 10.66 -7.45
CA GLY A 67 -4.29 11.56 -8.21
C GLY A 67 -3.85 12.82 -7.45
N ASN A 68 -4.35 13.02 -6.24
CA ASN A 68 -4.03 14.20 -5.44
C ASN A 68 -2.65 14.05 -4.79
N LYS A 69 -1.65 14.71 -5.38
CA LYS A 69 -0.26 14.68 -4.91
C LYS A 69 0.02 15.64 -3.75
N ASP A 70 -0.92 16.51 -3.40
CA ASP A 70 -0.78 17.49 -2.31
C ASP A 70 -1.08 16.87 -0.95
N HIS A 71 -0.31 15.82 -0.61
CA HIS A 71 -0.49 15.04 0.62
C HIS A 71 -0.21 15.84 1.90
N ASP A 72 0.50 16.96 1.80
CA ASP A 72 0.75 17.87 2.94
C ASP A 72 -0.51 18.57 3.40
N ASN A 73 -1.41 18.86 2.46
CA ASN A 73 -2.66 19.54 2.69
C ASN A 73 -3.87 18.60 2.70
N TRP A 74 -3.66 17.29 2.68
CA TRP A 74 -4.77 16.37 2.91
C TRP A 74 -5.39 16.65 4.26
N PRO A 75 -6.73 16.83 4.33
CA PRO A 75 -7.38 17.14 5.59
C PRO A 75 -7.18 16.04 6.62
N LYS A 76 -7.03 16.42 7.90
CA LYS A 76 -6.80 15.46 9.00
C LYS A 76 -7.73 14.24 8.99
N LYS A 77 -8.95 14.40 8.46
CA LYS A 77 -9.90 13.33 8.18
C LYS A 77 -10.21 13.36 6.68
N VAL A 78 -9.73 12.38 5.94
CA VAL A 78 -9.98 12.29 4.49
C VAL A 78 -11.46 12.13 4.13
N GLU A 79 -12.32 11.80 5.09
CA GLU A 79 -13.77 11.70 4.94
C GLU A 79 -14.48 13.05 4.75
N VAL A 80 -13.76 14.16 4.77
CA VAL A 80 -14.32 15.45 4.29
C VAL A 80 -14.54 15.42 2.78
N PHE A 81 -13.79 14.62 2.04
CA PHE A 81 -14.07 14.35 0.64
C PHE A 81 -15.29 13.43 0.53
N ASP A 82 -16.26 13.81 -0.29
CA ASP A 82 -17.54 13.07 -0.42
C ASP A 82 -17.32 11.62 -0.80
N ILE A 83 -16.41 11.35 -1.74
CA ILE A 83 -16.07 10.00 -2.13
C ILE A 83 -15.54 9.16 -0.96
N MET A 84 -14.62 9.71 -0.16
CA MET A 84 -14.06 9.00 0.99
C MET A 84 -15.09 8.80 2.10
N ARG A 85 -16.02 9.73 2.24
CA ARG A 85 -17.16 9.62 3.18
C ARG A 85 -18.08 8.49 2.77
N ASN A 86 -18.47 8.46 1.49
CA ASN A 86 -19.35 7.44 0.94
C ASN A 86 -18.75 6.04 1.06
N ILE A 87 -17.48 5.88 0.67
CA ILE A 87 -16.78 4.60 0.80
C ILE A 87 -16.67 4.17 2.26
N SER A 88 -16.29 5.09 3.15
CA SER A 88 -16.16 4.79 4.58
C SER A 88 -17.48 4.35 5.21
N LYS A 89 -18.61 4.88 4.74
CA LYS A 89 -19.93 4.51 5.20
C LYS A 89 -20.24 3.03 4.95
N PHE A 90 -19.89 2.50 3.77
CA PHE A 90 -20.17 1.12 3.38
C PHE A 90 -19.02 0.16 3.68
N GLY A 91 -17.79 0.65 3.64
CA GLY A 91 -16.59 -0.17 3.68
C GLY A 91 -16.00 -0.38 5.07
N ARG A 92 -16.27 0.50 6.03
CA ARG A 92 -15.79 0.34 7.41
C ARG A 92 -16.54 -0.78 8.11
N GLY A 93 -15.81 -1.60 8.81
CA GLY A 93 -16.26 -2.84 9.40
C GLY A 93 -15.59 -4.03 8.74
N ASN A 94 -15.80 -5.22 9.25
CA ASN A 94 -15.24 -6.48 8.73
C ASN A 94 -13.71 -6.46 8.51
N GLY A 95 -12.97 -5.65 9.26
CA GLY A 95 -11.51 -5.57 9.15
C GLY A 95 -11.00 -4.89 7.87
N ASN A 96 -11.81 -4.12 7.16
CA ASN A 96 -11.35 -3.35 6.01
C ASN A 96 -10.71 -2.03 6.43
N MET A 97 -9.55 -1.73 5.85
CA MET A 97 -8.90 -0.42 5.98
C MET A 97 -9.15 0.39 4.71
N ILE A 98 -9.76 1.57 4.88
CA ILE A 98 -10.09 2.48 3.78
C ILE A 98 -9.13 3.66 3.81
N CYS A 99 -8.41 3.86 2.71
CA CYS A 99 -7.39 4.91 2.57
C CYS A 99 -7.57 5.70 1.27
N MET A 100 -6.89 6.85 1.20
CA MET A 100 -6.71 7.63 -0.02
C MET A 100 -5.22 7.56 -0.40
N SER A 101 -4.92 7.51 -1.70
CA SER A 101 -3.55 7.54 -2.20
C SER A 101 -3.35 8.66 -3.22
N SER A 102 -2.10 9.07 -3.41
CA SER A 102 -1.70 10.05 -4.43
C SER A 102 -1.56 9.43 -5.83
N LEU A 103 -1.71 8.11 -5.96
CA LEU A 103 -1.60 7.44 -7.25
C LEU A 103 -2.65 7.94 -8.22
N SER A 104 -2.25 8.11 -9.47
CA SER A 104 -3.15 8.53 -10.52
C SER A 104 -4.25 7.48 -10.77
N PRO A 105 -5.46 7.90 -11.13
CA PRO A 105 -6.49 7.00 -11.65
C PRO A 105 -5.93 6.20 -12.84
N ILE A 106 -6.41 4.97 -13.03
CA ILE A 106 -5.96 4.11 -14.14
C ILE A 106 -6.60 4.54 -15.46
N ASN A 107 -7.86 4.96 -15.38
CA ASN A 107 -8.56 5.44 -16.55
C ASN A 107 -8.32 6.95 -16.67
N GLU A 108 -7.61 7.35 -17.74
CA GLU A 108 -7.58 8.77 -18.10
C GLU A 108 -9.03 9.24 -18.29
N MET A 109 -9.38 10.34 -17.61
CA MET A 109 -10.72 10.92 -17.67
C MET A 109 -11.06 11.24 -19.13
N THR A 110 -11.86 10.39 -19.76
CA THR A 110 -12.59 10.83 -20.95
C THR A 110 -13.67 11.81 -20.49
N THR A 111 -13.95 12.81 -21.27
CA THR A 111 -14.85 13.96 -20.94
C THR A 111 -16.23 13.55 -20.43
N ASN A 112 -16.64 12.30 -20.59
CA ASN A 112 -17.91 11.72 -20.13
C ASN A 112 -17.80 10.93 -18.80
N ASP A 113 -16.60 10.68 -18.28
CA ASP A 113 -16.36 9.79 -17.13
C ASP A 113 -15.97 10.55 -15.84
N GLN A 114 -16.26 11.85 -15.74
CA GLN A 114 -15.86 12.71 -14.60
C GLN A 114 -16.38 12.24 -13.21
N GLN A 115 -17.27 11.25 -13.18
CA GLN A 115 -17.84 10.69 -11.95
C GLN A 115 -17.21 9.37 -11.53
N ASN A 116 -16.41 8.73 -12.40
CA ASN A 116 -15.79 7.46 -12.10
C ASN A 116 -14.56 7.66 -11.23
N VAL A 117 -14.42 6.79 -10.25
CA VAL A 117 -13.30 6.76 -9.31
C VAL A 117 -12.70 5.37 -9.26
N ASP A 118 -11.38 5.31 -9.16
CA ASP A 118 -10.64 4.08 -9.16
C ASP A 118 -10.21 3.70 -7.73
N PHE A 119 -10.47 2.44 -7.39
CA PHE A 119 -10.03 1.84 -6.13
C PHE A 119 -9.15 0.64 -6.38
N ALA A 120 -8.07 0.54 -5.63
CA ALA A 120 -7.29 -0.68 -5.54
C ALA A 120 -7.70 -1.47 -4.28
N ILE A 121 -7.78 -2.79 -4.42
CA ILE A 121 -8.24 -3.71 -3.38
C ILE A 121 -7.22 -4.82 -3.20
N TYR A 122 -6.70 -4.97 -1.99
CA TYR A 122 -5.76 -6.02 -1.58
C TYR A 122 -6.34 -6.85 -0.44
N PRO A 123 -6.05 -8.17 -0.38
CA PRO A 123 -5.08 -8.93 -1.19
C PRO A 123 -5.56 -9.34 -2.59
N ASP A 124 -6.74 -8.95 -3.03
CA ASP A 124 -7.30 -9.36 -4.32
C ASP A 124 -6.47 -8.87 -5.52
N ALA A 125 -5.59 -7.89 -5.34
CA ALA A 125 -4.73 -7.26 -6.34
C ALA A 125 -5.50 -6.83 -7.59
N GLN A 126 -6.64 -6.17 -7.36
CA GLN A 126 -7.51 -5.68 -8.42
C GLN A 126 -7.76 -4.17 -8.25
N THR A 127 -7.84 -3.48 -9.37
CA THR A 127 -8.40 -2.13 -9.43
C THR A 127 -9.80 -2.20 -10.01
N ILE A 128 -10.71 -1.44 -9.43
CA ILE A 128 -12.09 -1.27 -9.91
C ILE A 128 -12.36 0.20 -10.19
N SER A 129 -13.18 0.44 -11.21
CA SER A 129 -13.69 1.76 -11.56
C SER A 129 -15.20 1.75 -11.36
N ILE A 130 -15.70 2.67 -10.54
CA ILE A 130 -17.12 2.79 -10.19
C ILE A 130 -17.55 4.26 -10.20
N ASN A 131 -18.85 4.52 -10.34
CA ASN A 131 -19.40 5.85 -10.15
C ASN A 131 -19.38 6.19 -8.64
N GLY A 132 -18.53 7.14 -8.26
CA GLY A 132 -18.35 7.54 -6.85
C GLY A 132 -19.56 8.20 -6.21
N ASN A 133 -20.51 8.66 -7.01
CA ASN A 133 -21.77 9.25 -6.54
C ASN A 133 -22.93 8.26 -6.50
N ASP A 134 -22.75 7.05 -7.05
CA ASP A 134 -23.78 6.01 -6.99
C ASP A 134 -23.63 5.18 -5.72
N SER A 135 -24.45 5.53 -4.73
CA SER A 135 -24.48 4.79 -3.46
C SER A 135 -24.89 3.32 -3.62
N THR A 136 -25.69 2.99 -4.65
CA THR A 136 -26.15 1.62 -4.92
C THR A 136 -24.99 0.76 -5.43
N GLU A 137 -24.15 1.32 -6.29
CA GLU A 137 -22.97 0.64 -6.81
C GLU A 137 -21.94 0.40 -5.67
N LEU A 138 -21.72 1.40 -4.82
CA LEU A 138 -20.88 1.27 -3.63
C LEU A 138 -21.41 0.22 -2.65
N GLU A 139 -22.71 0.22 -2.36
CA GLU A 139 -23.34 -0.77 -1.49
C GLU A 139 -23.16 -2.19 -2.04
N LYS A 140 -23.41 -2.38 -3.34
CA LYS A 140 -23.21 -3.66 -4.03
C LYS A 140 -21.74 -4.11 -3.93
N LEU A 141 -20.77 -3.21 -4.14
CA LEU A 141 -19.36 -3.51 -4.02
C LEU A 141 -19.03 -4.04 -2.61
N PHE A 142 -19.40 -3.28 -1.58
CA PHE A 142 -19.05 -3.65 -0.22
C PHE A 142 -19.83 -4.86 0.29
N LYS A 143 -21.03 -5.12 -0.22
CA LYS A 143 -21.74 -6.37 0.04
C LYS A 143 -20.95 -7.57 -0.49
N ILE A 144 -20.40 -7.49 -1.70
CA ILE A 144 -19.57 -8.55 -2.28
C ILE A 144 -18.26 -8.71 -1.50
N ILE A 145 -17.57 -7.59 -1.19
CA ILE A 145 -16.32 -7.61 -0.43
C ILE A 145 -16.53 -8.23 0.96
N ASN A 146 -17.58 -7.85 1.65
CA ASN A 146 -17.85 -8.25 3.03
C ASN A 146 -18.44 -9.66 3.15
N SER A 147 -19.01 -10.21 2.07
CA SER A 147 -19.55 -11.59 2.06
C SER A 147 -18.47 -12.65 1.84
N ASN A 148 -17.24 -12.26 1.50
CA ASN A 148 -16.15 -13.17 1.23
C ASN A 148 -15.03 -12.99 2.28
N ASP A 149 -14.55 -14.11 2.81
CA ASP A 149 -13.39 -14.12 3.70
C ASP A 149 -12.13 -13.65 2.95
N SER A 150 -11.21 -13.01 3.68
CA SER A 150 -9.94 -12.52 3.12
C SER A 150 -9.07 -13.60 2.46
N ASN A 151 -9.32 -14.88 2.82
CA ASN A 151 -8.62 -16.04 2.25
C ASN A 151 -9.10 -16.42 0.85
N ASN A 152 -10.25 -15.90 0.40
CA ASN A 152 -10.80 -16.17 -0.91
C ASN A 152 -10.65 -14.95 -1.81
N SER A 153 -9.89 -15.06 -2.90
CA SER A 153 -9.81 -14.01 -3.92
C SER A 153 -11.17 -13.78 -4.56
N ILE A 154 -11.59 -12.52 -4.59
CA ILE A 154 -12.87 -12.12 -5.16
C ILE A 154 -12.67 -11.77 -6.63
N SER A 155 -13.47 -12.36 -7.51
CA SER A 155 -13.50 -11.95 -8.92
C SER A 155 -14.48 -10.79 -9.11
N LEU A 156 -14.00 -9.56 -8.94
CA LEU A 156 -14.79 -8.34 -9.07
C LEU A 156 -15.18 -8.03 -10.52
N SER A 157 -14.40 -8.54 -11.50
CA SER A 157 -14.64 -8.35 -12.93
C SER A 157 -15.98 -8.88 -13.43
N LYS A 158 -16.64 -9.77 -12.67
CA LYS A 158 -18.00 -10.25 -12.99
C LYS A 158 -19.09 -9.21 -12.73
N HIS A 159 -18.80 -8.20 -11.92
CA HIS A 159 -19.79 -7.27 -11.40
C HIS A 159 -19.44 -5.81 -11.68
N PHE A 160 -18.17 -5.50 -11.89
CA PHE A 160 -17.63 -4.16 -12.05
C PHE A 160 -16.60 -4.12 -13.18
N ARG A 161 -16.31 -2.93 -13.68
CA ARG A 161 -15.13 -2.70 -14.52
C ARG A 161 -13.89 -2.87 -13.65
N ALA A 162 -13.28 -4.03 -13.70
CA ALA A 162 -12.13 -4.36 -12.87
C ALA A 162 -10.97 -4.86 -13.72
N SER A 163 -9.75 -4.52 -13.33
CA SER A 163 -8.49 -4.99 -13.92
C SER A 163 -7.57 -5.55 -12.85
N LYS A 164 -6.69 -6.46 -13.22
CA LYS A 164 -5.62 -6.92 -12.33
C LYS A 164 -4.55 -5.84 -12.22
N ILE A 165 -3.98 -5.75 -11.04
CA ILE A 165 -2.78 -4.93 -10.80
C ILE A 165 -1.58 -5.77 -11.22
N ASP A 166 -0.80 -5.27 -12.15
CA ASP A 166 0.36 -5.94 -12.75
C ASP A 166 1.71 -5.40 -12.25
N LYS A 167 1.71 -4.22 -11.60
CA LYS A 167 2.90 -3.58 -11.03
C LYS A 167 2.95 -3.74 -9.52
N THR A 168 4.16 -3.73 -8.97
CA THR A 168 4.34 -3.55 -7.54
C THR A 168 3.97 -2.12 -7.16
N ILE A 169 3.25 -1.92 -6.06
CA ILE A 169 2.86 -0.60 -5.57
C ILE A 169 3.56 -0.37 -4.23
N VAL A 170 4.25 0.77 -4.11
CA VAL A 170 4.84 1.24 -2.86
C VAL A 170 4.08 2.47 -2.39
N LEU A 171 3.45 2.38 -1.23
CA LEU A 171 2.67 3.46 -0.63
C LEU A 171 3.28 3.88 0.70
N ILE A 172 3.73 5.12 0.77
CA ILE A 172 4.38 5.71 1.94
C ILE A 172 3.39 6.61 2.67
N CYS A 173 3.25 6.43 3.98
CA CYS A 173 2.40 7.32 4.78
C CYS A 173 3.00 8.73 4.79
N GLY A 174 2.34 9.65 4.09
CA GLY A 174 2.75 11.04 3.95
C GLY A 174 1.74 12.04 4.52
N HIS A 175 0.78 11.61 5.34
CA HIS A 175 -0.36 12.41 5.80
C HIS A 175 0.04 13.42 6.89
N THR A 176 0.60 14.56 6.48
CA THR A 176 1.17 15.62 7.35
C THR A 176 0.15 16.16 8.35
N GLN A 177 -1.05 16.50 7.92
CA GLN A 177 -2.09 17.05 8.80
C GLN A 177 -2.60 16.05 9.84
N ARG A 178 -2.38 14.76 9.63
CA ARG A 178 -2.69 13.71 10.61
C ARG A 178 -1.58 13.57 11.64
N ASP A 179 -0.34 13.56 11.16
CA ASP A 179 0.85 13.49 12.00
C ASP A 179 2.06 14.03 11.23
N ILE A 180 2.69 15.07 11.75
CA ILE A 180 3.83 15.73 11.11
C ILE A 180 5.00 14.79 10.86
N ARG A 181 5.22 13.79 11.73
CA ARG A 181 6.28 12.79 11.57
C ARG A 181 6.09 11.97 10.30
N CYS A 182 4.83 11.59 9.99
CA CYS A 182 4.52 10.88 8.74
C CYS A 182 4.79 11.76 7.53
N GLY A 183 4.43 13.04 7.58
CA GLY A 183 4.68 13.99 6.49
C GLY A 183 6.15 14.18 6.18
N VAL A 184 6.95 14.45 7.21
CA VAL A 184 8.39 14.71 7.04
C VAL A 184 9.15 13.46 6.63
N LEU A 185 8.99 12.36 7.36
CA LEU A 185 9.65 11.10 7.02
C LEU A 185 9.19 10.55 5.68
N GLY A 186 7.90 10.66 5.38
CA GLY A 186 7.35 10.23 4.11
C GLY A 186 8.04 10.87 2.92
N LYS A 187 8.34 12.16 2.98
CA LYS A 187 9.01 12.90 1.88
C LYS A 187 10.43 12.41 1.64
N ILE A 188 11.23 12.28 2.69
CA ILE A 188 12.63 11.86 2.53
C ILE A 188 12.73 10.39 2.09
N ILE A 189 11.84 9.53 2.57
CA ILE A 189 11.76 8.13 2.14
C ILE A 189 11.30 8.05 0.68
N HIS A 190 10.29 8.83 0.29
CA HIS A 190 9.80 8.85 -1.09
C HIS A 190 10.89 9.27 -2.06
N LYS A 191 11.61 10.36 -1.73
CA LYS A 191 12.73 10.84 -2.53
C LYS A 191 13.81 9.76 -2.72
N GLU A 192 14.15 9.05 -1.65
CA GLU A 192 15.13 7.97 -1.74
C GLU A 192 14.61 6.82 -2.62
N PHE A 193 13.32 6.46 -2.51
CA PHE A 193 12.72 5.47 -3.41
C PHE A 193 12.79 5.90 -4.87
N GLU A 194 12.50 7.15 -5.20
CA GLU A 194 12.61 7.67 -6.58
C GLU A 194 14.01 7.46 -7.13
N GLU A 195 15.05 7.85 -6.37
CA GLU A 195 16.44 7.72 -6.80
C GLU A 195 16.88 6.25 -6.94
N VAL A 196 16.50 5.40 -5.99
CA VAL A 196 16.85 3.97 -6.03
C VAL A 196 16.12 3.27 -7.17
N LEU A 197 14.81 3.48 -7.34
CA LEU A 197 14.04 2.85 -8.43
C LEU A 197 14.59 3.26 -9.80
N LYS A 198 14.93 4.52 -9.97
CA LYS A 198 15.57 5.03 -11.20
C LYS A 198 16.91 4.34 -11.46
N ARG A 199 17.77 4.27 -10.46
CA ARG A 199 19.08 3.63 -10.58
C ARG A 199 19.01 2.15 -10.88
N GLU A 200 17.98 1.48 -10.35
CA GLU A 200 17.75 0.04 -10.53
C GLU A 200 16.89 -0.28 -11.78
N ASN A 201 16.51 0.74 -12.58
CA ASN A 201 15.64 0.64 -13.76
C ASN A 201 14.27 -0.02 -13.46
N LEU A 202 13.68 0.30 -12.30
CA LEU A 202 12.39 -0.24 -11.83
C LEU A 202 11.23 0.76 -11.92
N GLU A 203 11.44 1.95 -12.47
CA GLU A 203 10.42 3.02 -12.56
C GLU A 203 9.16 2.59 -13.32
N ASN A 204 9.31 1.67 -14.28
CA ASN A 204 8.19 1.15 -15.06
C ASN A 204 7.47 -0.04 -14.38
N ASP A 205 8.12 -0.71 -13.44
CA ASP A 205 7.63 -1.92 -12.77
C ASP A 205 7.03 -1.63 -11.38
N VAL A 206 7.29 -0.42 -10.86
CA VAL A 206 6.86 0.00 -9.52
C VAL A 206 6.10 1.31 -9.60
N GLU A 207 4.89 1.32 -9.05
CA GLU A 207 4.16 2.56 -8.78
C GLU A 207 4.50 3.05 -7.38
N LEU A 208 5.02 4.27 -7.29
CA LEU A 208 5.38 4.92 -6.03
C LEU A 208 4.41 6.05 -5.71
N GLY A 209 3.91 6.11 -4.49
CA GLY A 209 3.01 7.17 -4.07
C GLY A 209 2.86 7.30 -2.56
N TYR A 210 2.07 8.29 -2.17
CA TYR A 210 1.69 8.49 -0.78
C TYR A 210 0.33 7.84 -0.49
N ILE A 211 0.16 7.44 0.78
CA ILE A 211 -1.12 6.95 1.31
C ILE A 211 -1.51 7.76 2.54
N SER A 212 -2.82 7.95 2.71
CA SER A 212 -3.36 8.54 3.94
C SER A 212 -3.04 7.65 5.14
N HIS A 213 -3.23 8.19 6.34
CA HIS A 213 -2.75 7.56 7.57
C HIS A 213 -3.23 6.11 7.75
N VAL A 214 -2.28 5.18 7.79
CA VAL A 214 -2.49 3.72 7.95
C VAL A 214 -2.36 3.22 9.40
N GLY A 215 -2.40 4.13 10.36
CA GLY A 215 -2.22 3.81 11.79
C GLY A 215 -0.75 3.68 12.21
N GLY A 216 -0.52 3.68 13.53
CA GLY A 216 0.82 3.50 14.07
C GLY A 216 1.79 4.65 13.78
N HIS A 217 1.37 5.90 13.95
CA HIS A 217 2.25 7.07 13.79
C HIS A 217 3.46 7.07 14.73
N VAL A 218 3.40 6.31 15.84
CA VAL A 218 4.57 6.09 16.72
C VAL A 218 5.70 5.34 16.00
N TYR A 219 5.39 4.64 14.91
CA TYR A 219 6.32 3.95 14.03
C TYR A 219 6.53 4.72 12.72
N ALA A 220 6.52 6.06 12.78
CA ALA A 220 6.63 6.93 11.60
C ALA A 220 7.80 6.51 10.70
N GLY A 221 7.60 6.63 9.39
CA GLY A 221 8.30 5.88 8.36
C GLY A 221 7.49 4.64 7.96
N ASN A 222 6.15 4.70 8.13
CA ASN A 222 5.26 3.64 7.71
C ASN A 222 5.13 3.58 6.19
N LEU A 223 5.25 2.39 5.63
CA LEU A 223 4.95 2.13 4.23
C LEU A 223 4.37 0.72 4.03
N VAL A 224 3.74 0.55 2.89
CA VAL A 224 3.20 -0.74 2.46
C VAL A 224 3.71 -1.04 1.06
N ILE A 225 4.28 -2.24 0.86
CA ILE A 225 4.64 -2.77 -0.45
C ILE A 225 3.58 -3.79 -0.83
N LEU A 226 2.95 -3.58 -1.96
CA LEU A 226 1.81 -4.34 -2.46
C LEU A 226 2.21 -5.03 -3.76
N LYS A 227 2.14 -6.35 -3.79
CA LYS A 227 2.59 -7.16 -4.92
C LYS A 227 1.43 -7.53 -5.85
N PRO A 228 1.68 -7.74 -7.15
CA PRO A 228 0.66 -8.21 -8.10
C PRO A 228 0.03 -9.57 -7.72
N ASN A 229 0.73 -10.37 -6.94
CA ASN A 229 0.24 -11.66 -6.44
C ASN A 229 -0.64 -11.55 -5.17
N GLY A 230 -0.94 -10.31 -4.71
CA GLY A 230 -1.74 -10.05 -3.53
C GLY A 230 -0.96 -9.99 -2.21
N LYS A 231 0.34 -10.30 -2.20
CA LYS A 231 1.16 -10.14 -1.00
C LYS A 231 1.21 -8.66 -0.58
N MET A 232 1.18 -8.42 0.72
CA MET A 232 1.32 -7.11 1.34
C MET A 232 2.43 -7.17 2.37
N PHE A 233 3.41 -6.26 2.28
CA PHE A 233 4.45 -6.09 3.28
C PHE A 233 4.25 -4.76 3.99
N TRP A 234 4.03 -4.81 5.29
CA TRP A 234 3.80 -3.64 6.13
C TRP A 234 5.03 -3.31 6.94
N TYR A 235 5.60 -2.17 6.69
CA TYR A 235 6.82 -1.71 7.33
C TYR A 235 6.57 -0.45 8.17
N GLY A 236 7.31 -0.32 9.24
CA GLY A 236 7.38 0.87 10.07
C GLY A 236 8.82 1.23 10.40
N MET A 237 9.02 2.42 10.94
CA MET A 237 10.34 2.95 11.32
C MET A 237 11.37 2.97 10.18
N VAL A 238 10.89 2.91 8.94
CA VAL A 238 11.74 2.98 7.75
C VAL A 238 12.47 4.33 7.72
N ARG A 239 13.73 4.29 7.28
CA ARG A 239 14.60 5.44 7.02
C ARG A 239 15.16 5.34 5.60
N PRO A 240 15.69 6.41 5.02
CA PRO A 240 16.24 6.37 3.67
C PRO A 240 17.25 5.24 3.46
N HIS A 241 18.17 5.01 4.38
CA HIS A 241 19.16 3.94 4.27
C HIS A 241 18.60 2.51 4.23
N HIS A 242 17.32 2.30 4.56
CA HIS A 242 16.65 1.00 4.42
C HIS A 242 16.10 0.76 3.00
N VAL A 243 15.94 1.82 2.19
CA VAL A 243 15.21 1.73 0.92
C VAL A 243 15.83 0.73 -0.06
N GLN A 244 17.17 0.73 -0.20
CA GLN A 244 17.85 -0.23 -1.08
C GLN A 244 17.61 -1.67 -0.64
N GLY A 245 17.67 -1.94 0.66
CA GLY A 245 17.35 -3.24 1.23
C GLY A 245 15.89 -3.65 0.96
N LEU A 246 14.94 -2.72 1.10
CA LEU A 246 13.52 -2.97 0.78
C LEU A 246 13.31 -3.26 -0.70
N VAL A 247 14.00 -2.53 -1.58
CA VAL A 247 13.94 -2.77 -3.03
C VAL A 247 14.48 -4.16 -3.37
N ASP A 248 15.63 -4.53 -2.86
CA ASP A 248 16.25 -5.82 -3.16
C ASP A 248 15.46 -6.99 -2.58
N GLN A 249 15.02 -6.90 -1.33
CA GLN A 249 14.42 -8.02 -0.64
C GLN A 249 12.90 -8.11 -0.86
N SER A 250 12.18 -6.99 -0.74
CA SER A 250 10.72 -7.06 -0.78
C SER A 250 10.13 -6.79 -2.16
N ILE A 251 10.80 -5.96 -2.97
CA ILE A 251 10.31 -5.68 -4.32
C ILE A 251 10.82 -6.73 -5.31
N LYS A 252 12.12 -7.02 -5.33
CA LYS A 252 12.70 -7.99 -6.29
C LYS A 252 12.52 -9.44 -5.87
N SER A 253 12.67 -9.76 -4.58
CA SER A 253 12.76 -11.15 -4.08
C SER A 253 11.53 -11.65 -3.33
N ASP A 254 10.52 -10.82 -3.05
CA ASP A 254 9.33 -11.17 -2.24
C ASP A 254 9.64 -11.62 -0.80
N ASP A 255 10.77 -11.19 -0.24
CA ASP A 255 11.22 -11.51 1.11
C ASP A 255 10.77 -10.44 2.11
N LEU A 256 10.45 -10.84 3.35
CA LEU A 256 10.06 -9.93 4.44
C LEU A 256 11.26 -9.59 5.32
N ILE A 257 11.49 -8.30 5.56
CA ILE A 257 12.51 -7.82 6.49
C ILE A 257 11.89 -7.71 7.89
N GLU A 258 12.28 -8.58 8.81
CA GLU A 258 11.68 -8.70 10.14
C GLU A 258 11.88 -7.46 11.01
N GLU A 259 13.06 -6.87 10.98
CA GLU A 259 13.42 -5.66 11.73
C GLU A 259 12.45 -4.52 11.54
N LEU A 260 11.94 -4.35 10.31
CA LEU A 260 11.04 -3.28 9.92
C LEU A 260 9.57 -3.72 9.86
N SER A 261 9.30 -5.01 10.01
CA SER A 261 7.97 -5.59 9.80
C SER A 261 7.03 -5.27 10.96
N ARG A 262 5.84 -4.79 10.60
CA ARG A 262 4.72 -4.58 11.51
C ARG A 262 3.73 -5.76 11.52
N GLN A 263 3.96 -6.79 10.67
CA GLN A 263 3.16 -8.01 10.55
C GLN A 263 3.48 -8.99 11.65
#